data_7f54485f28f8a6c0a99e647f0aaefee6
#
_entry.id   7f54485f28f8a6c0a99e647f0aaefee6
#
_cell.length_a   1.000
_cell.length_b   1.000
_cell.length_c   1.000
_cell.angle_alpha   90.00
_cell.angle_beta   90.00
_cell.angle_gamma   90.00
#
_symmetry.space_group_name_H-M   'P 1'
#
loop_
_entity.id
_entity.type
_entity.pdbx_description
1 polymer ?
#
loop_
_entity_poly.entity_id
_entity_poly.type
_entity_poly.pdbx_seq_one_letter_code
_entity_poly.pdbx_strand_id
1 'polypeptide(L)'
;MSDRQFQESKHVALQRQGWHCMRCGRNLHDPTVWPGRSGHHRQLRRRANPTMRDLPCNIVELCGSGTTGCHGWAHAHPAEAERFGYIIPSWHDPLNAPIRDWNGDWWWLLDDGTAQRLTQIEIIEWQSDWKEQS
;
A
#
# COMPACT_ATOMS: atom_id res chain seq x y z
N MET A 1 5.06 2.12 -21.62
CA MET A 1 5.38 3.09 -20.86
C MET A 1 4.90 2.92 -19.45
N SER A 2 4.46 3.98 -18.75
CA SER A 2 4.08 3.87 -17.35
C SER A 2 3.04 2.78 -17.06
N ASP A 3 2.09 2.53 -17.98
CA ASP A 3 1.03 1.55 -17.76
C ASP A 3 1.57 0.13 -17.64
N ARG A 4 2.60 -0.21 -18.39
CA ARG A 4 3.16 -1.56 -18.35
C ARG A 4 3.78 -1.85 -16.98
N GLN A 5 4.59 -0.93 -16.46
CA GLN A 5 5.20 -1.08 -15.14
C GLN A 5 4.12 -1.14 -14.05
N PHE A 6 3.09 -0.31 -14.16
CA PHE A 6 2.00 -0.31 -13.20
C PHE A 6 1.27 -1.66 -13.21
N GLN A 7 0.96 -2.20 -14.39
CA GLN A 7 0.29 -3.49 -14.50
C GLN A 7 1.15 -4.62 -13.91
N GLU A 8 2.45 -4.60 -14.17
CA GLU A 8 3.38 -5.57 -13.60
C GLU A 8 3.42 -5.47 -12.07
N SER A 9 3.48 -4.26 -11.54
CA SER A 9 3.53 -4.04 -10.09
C SER A 9 2.22 -4.43 -9.40
N LYS A 10 1.08 -4.25 -10.07
CA LYS A 10 -0.21 -4.73 -9.56
C LYS A 10 -0.21 -6.25 -9.44
N HIS A 11 0.31 -6.93 -10.44
CA HIS A 11 0.38 -8.40 -10.40
C HIS A 11 1.32 -8.88 -9.30
N VAL A 12 2.47 -8.23 -9.17
CA VAL A 12 3.42 -8.52 -8.08
C VAL A 12 2.75 -8.31 -6.71
N ALA A 13 1.99 -7.23 -6.56
CA ALA A 13 1.27 -6.96 -5.31
C ALA A 13 0.26 -8.05 -5.00
N LEU A 14 -0.52 -8.49 -5.99
CA LEU A 14 -1.49 -9.58 -5.81
C LEU A 14 -0.81 -10.86 -5.34
N GLN A 15 0.29 -11.24 -5.98
CA GLN A 15 1.04 -12.43 -5.59
C GLN A 15 1.63 -12.29 -4.19
N ARG A 16 2.22 -11.13 -3.89
CA ARG A 16 2.81 -10.83 -2.57
C ARG A 16 1.76 -10.89 -1.47
N GLN A 17 0.55 -10.45 -1.75
CA GLN A 17 -0.57 -10.43 -0.81
C GLN A 17 -1.36 -11.74 -0.77
N GLY A 18 -0.99 -12.73 -1.58
CA GLY A 18 -1.72 -14.00 -1.66
C GLY A 18 -3.13 -13.82 -2.19
N TRP A 19 -3.35 -12.83 -3.06
CA TRP A 19 -4.64 -12.50 -3.66
C TRP A 19 -5.69 -12.04 -2.64
N HIS A 20 -5.21 -11.41 -1.56
CA HIS A 20 -6.07 -10.79 -0.53
C HIS A 20 -5.90 -9.28 -0.54
N CYS A 21 -6.96 -8.55 -0.23
CA CYS A 21 -6.88 -7.11 0.00
C CYS A 21 -5.88 -6.83 1.12
N MET A 22 -4.92 -5.95 0.88
CA MET A 22 -3.88 -5.64 1.86
C MET A 22 -4.46 -5.20 3.19
N ARG A 23 -5.55 -4.44 3.18
CA ARG A 23 -6.11 -3.85 4.40
C ARG A 23 -7.14 -4.74 5.10
N CYS A 24 -8.08 -5.34 4.37
CA CYS A 24 -9.18 -6.09 5.00
C CYS A 24 -9.08 -7.60 4.84
N GLY A 25 -8.16 -8.08 3.99
CA GLY A 25 -7.98 -9.52 3.76
C GLY A 25 -9.02 -10.17 2.86
N ARG A 26 -9.94 -9.39 2.27
CA ARG A 26 -10.93 -9.94 1.34
C ARG A 26 -10.25 -10.65 0.17
N ASN A 27 -10.79 -11.76 -0.28
CA ASN A 27 -10.29 -12.47 -1.45
C ASN A 27 -10.48 -11.63 -2.71
N LEU A 28 -9.41 -11.45 -3.50
CA LEU A 28 -9.40 -10.61 -4.68
C LEU A 28 -9.27 -11.40 -5.99
N HIS A 29 -9.46 -12.73 -5.97
CA HIS A 29 -9.29 -13.54 -7.17
C HIS A 29 -10.28 -13.16 -8.27
N ASP A 30 -11.52 -12.85 -7.93
CA ASP A 30 -12.54 -12.50 -8.91
C ASP A 30 -12.80 -11.00 -8.88
N PRO A 31 -12.27 -10.26 -9.88
CA PRO A 31 -12.45 -8.80 -9.92
C PRO A 31 -13.88 -8.37 -10.27
N THR A 32 -14.74 -9.31 -10.67
CA THR A 32 -16.14 -8.99 -10.99
C THR A 32 -17.04 -9.00 -9.77
N VAL A 33 -16.59 -9.58 -8.65
CA VAL A 33 -17.34 -9.57 -7.40
C VAL A 33 -17.19 -8.20 -6.75
N TRP A 34 -18.32 -7.53 -6.52
CA TRP A 34 -18.32 -6.21 -5.91
C TRP A 34 -17.63 -6.25 -4.54
N PRO A 35 -16.79 -5.29 -4.14
CA PRO A 35 -16.50 -4.03 -4.82
C PRO A 35 -15.34 -4.10 -5.84
N GLY A 36 -14.85 -5.28 -6.19
CA GLY A 36 -13.75 -5.46 -7.12
C GLY A 36 -12.39 -5.22 -6.47
N ARG A 37 -11.40 -5.00 -7.31
CA ARG A 37 -10.05 -4.69 -6.84
C ARG A 37 -9.39 -3.64 -7.71
N SER A 38 -8.38 -2.96 -7.16
CA SER A 38 -7.61 -1.97 -7.92
C SER A 38 -6.23 -1.79 -7.31
N GLY A 39 -5.29 -1.39 -8.14
CA GLY A 39 -3.95 -1.03 -7.68
C GLY A 39 -3.96 0.37 -7.10
N HIS A 40 -3.37 0.52 -5.91
CA HIS A 40 -3.32 1.77 -5.18
C HIS A 40 -1.88 2.25 -5.11
N HIS A 41 -1.63 3.48 -5.51
CA HIS A 41 -0.34 4.16 -5.32
C HIS A 41 -0.29 4.66 -3.88
N ARG A 42 0.60 4.09 -3.06
CA ARG A 42 0.77 4.53 -1.67
C ARG A 42 1.22 5.99 -1.61
N GLN A 43 2.27 6.33 -2.36
CA GLN A 43 2.59 7.73 -2.60
C GLN A 43 1.79 8.12 -3.85
N LEU A 44 0.86 9.05 -3.68
CA LEU A 44 -0.11 9.38 -4.72
C LEU A 44 0.59 9.75 -6.01
N ARG A 45 0.03 9.31 -7.13
CA ARG A 45 0.62 9.43 -8.46
C ARG A 45 1.17 10.83 -8.78
N ARG A 46 0.46 11.87 -8.35
CA ARG A 46 0.87 13.27 -8.61
C ARG A 46 2.05 13.72 -7.75
N ARG A 47 2.32 13.03 -6.64
CA ARG A 47 3.34 13.42 -5.66
C ARG A 47 4.56 12.53 -5.69
N ALA A 48 4.45 11.37 -6.33
CA ALA A 48 5.53 10.39 -6.35
C ALA A 48 6.63 10.82 -7.32
N ASN A 49 7.87 10.48 -6.97
CA ASN A 49 8.98 10.56 -7.90
C ASN A 49 8.67 9.66 -9.09
N PRO A 50 8.76 10.15 -10.35
CA PRO A 50 8.43 9.34 -11.52
C PRO A 50 9.14 8.00 -11.60
N THR A 51 10.36 7.87 -11.06
CA THR A 51 11.10 6.61 -11.08
C THR A 51 10.56 5.60 -10.04
N MET A 52 9.92 6.08 -8.98
CA MET A 52 9.40 5.24 -7.89
C MET A 52 7.89 4.99 -7.99
N ARG A 53 7.19 5.85 -8.73
CA ARG A 53 5.73 5.90 -8.76
C ARG A 53 5.05 4.55 -8.97
N ASP A 54 5.52 3.80 -9.97
CA ASP A 54 4.88 2.55 -10.38
C ASP A 54 5.65 1.31 -9.95
N LEU A 55 6.68 1.46 -9.10
CA LEU A 55 7.44 0.31 -8.60
C LEU A 55 6.65 -0.48 -7.55
N PRO A 56 6.97 -1.79 -7.38
CA PRO A 56 6.24 -2.62 -6.41
C PRO A 56 6.21 -2.09 -4.98
N CYS A 57 7.25 -1.38 -4.54
CA CYS A 57 7.28 -0.81 -3.19
C CYS A 57 6.19 0.25 -2.97
N ASN A 58 5.69 0.86 -4.05
CA ASN A 58 4.66 1.90 -3.97
C ASN A 58 3.25 1.41 -4.32
N ILE A 59 3.10 0.16 -4.74
CA ILE A 59 1.81 -0.36 -5.20
C ILE A 59 1.32 -1.46 -4.28
N VAL A 60 0.07 -1.33 -3.82
CA VAL A 60 -0.65 -2.40 -3.13
C VAL A 60 -2.00 -2.58 -3.80
N GLU A 61 -2.53 -3.80 -3.75
CA GLU A 61 -3.87 -4.10 -4.26
C GLU A 61 -4.87 -4.03 -3.12
N LEU A 62 -5.95 -3.31 -3.35
CA LEU A 62 -7.02 -3.11 -2.38
C LEU A 62 -8.35 -3.48 -3.01
N CYS A 63 -9.31 -3.89 -2.20
CA CYS A 63 -10.66 -4.06 -2.69
C CYS A 63 -11.27 -2.69 -3.01
N GLY A 64 -12.14 -2.67 -4.00
CA GLY A 64 -12.83 -1.44 -4.39
C GLY A 64 -12.11 -0.62 -5.44
N SER A 65 -12.52 0.62 -5.54
CA SER A 65 -11.99 1.62 -6.47
C SER A 65 -11.58 2.86 -5.68
N GLY A 66 -11.20 3.92 -6.38
CA GLY A 66 -10.87 5.17 -5.69
C GLY A 66 -11.99 5.75 -4.83
N THR A 67 -13.22 5.26 -4.97
CA THR A 67 -14.38 5.73 -4.21
C THR A 67 -15.10 4.64 -3.42
N THR A 68 -14.68 3.38 -3.56
CA THR A 68 -15.34 2.25 -2.87
C THR A 68 -14.29 1.35 -2.21
N GLY A 69 -14.75 0.53 -1.25
CA GLY A 69 -13.91 -0.47 -0.58
C GLY A 69 -12.74 0.16 0.18
N CYS A 70 -11.70 -0.63 0.39
CA CYS A 70 -10.52 -0.16 1.10
C CYS A 70 -9.74 0.89 0.32
N HIS A 71 -9.73 0.80 -1.02
CA HIS A 71 -9.11 1.83 -1.84
C HIS A 71 -9.80 3.19 -1.63
N GLY A 72 -11.15 3.19 -1.64
CA GLY A 72 -11.91 4.40 -1.34
C GLY A 72 -11.69 4.91 0.08
N TRP A 73 -11.55 3.99 1.05
CA TRP A 73 -11.22 4.36 2.43
C TRP A 73 -9.91 5.13 2.50
N ALA A 74 -8.86 4.65 1.80
CA ALA A 74 -7.55 5.31 1.82
C ALA A 74 -7.63 6.77 1.35
N HIS A 75 -8.43 7.03 0.31
CA HIS A 75 -8.59 8.39 -0.20
C HIS A 75 -9.49 9.25 0.69
N ALA A 76 -10.46 8.64 1.37
CA ALA A 76 -11.40 9.36 2.22
C ALA A 76 -10.84 9.64 3.64
N HIS A 77 -9.86 8.86 4.08
CA HIS A 77 -9.28 8.96 5.43
C HIS A 77 -7.75 9.08 5.37
N PRO A 78 -7.23 10.16 4.78
CA PRO A 78 -5.78 10.27 4.53
C PRO A 78 -4.93 10.23 5.79
N ALA A 79 -5.39 10.78 6.90
CA ALA A 79 -4.60 10.77 8.14
C ALA A 79 -4.39 9.34 8.67
N GLU A 80 -5.46 8.54 8.72
CA GLU A 80 -5.35 7.14 9.12
C GLU A 80 -4.55 6.34 8.09
N ALA A 81 -4.79 6.59 6.81
CA ALA A 81 -4.08 5.90 5.74
C ALA A 81 -2.58 6.13 5.83
N GLU A 82 -2.15 7.36 6.13
CA GLU A 82 -0.73 7.65 6.35
C GLU A 82 -0.17 6.88 7.53
N ARG A 83 -0.92 6.84 8.63
CA ARG A 83 -0.50 6.17 9.85
C ARG A 83 -0.19 4.68 9.61
N PHE A 84 -0.98 4.03 8.78
CA PHE A 84 -0.85 2.60 8.52
C PHE A 84 -0.12 2.27 7.21
N GLY A 85 0.45 3.27 6.55
CA GLY A 85 1.30 3.06 5.38
C GLY A 85 0.56 2.97 4.04
N TYR A 86 -0.73 3.31 4.00
CA TYR A 86 -1.53 3.29 2.77
C TYR A 86 -1.45 4.58 1.97
N ILE A 87 -1.01 5.67 2.61
CA ILE A 87 -0.64 6.91 1.94
C ILE A 87 0.73 7.33 2.45
N ILE A 88 1.60 7.74 1.55
CA ILE A 88 2.96 8.19 1.86
C ILE A 88 3.08 9.65 1.39
N PRO A 89 3.46 10.58 2.29
CA PRO A 89 3.64 11.97 1.87
C PRO A 89 4.77 12.10 0.85
N SER A 90 4.73 13.16 0.04
CA SER A 90 5.67 13.37 -1.07
C SER A 90 7.14 13.45 -0.64
N TRP A 91 7.40 13.86 0.60
CA TRP A 91 8.75 14.02 1.14
C TRP A 91 9.31 12.73 1.73
N HIS A 92 8.55 11.66 1.79
CA HIS A 92 8.96 10.39 2.41
C HIS A 92 9.20 9.33 1.33
N ASP A 93 10.25 8.53 1.49
CA ASP A 93 10.58 7.46 0.54
C ASP A 93 9.70 6.24 0.80
N PRO A 94 9.01 5.71 -0.23
CA PRO A 94 8.21 4.48 -0.08
C PRO A 94 8.98 3.29 0.50
N LEU A 95 10.28 3.20 0.25
CA LEU A 95 11.10 2.11 0.80
C LEU A 95 11.27 2.21 2.32
N ASN A 96 11.05 3.39 2.89
CA ASN A 96 11.20 3.65 4.32
C ASN A 96 9.86 3.86 5.02
N ALA A 97 8.75 3.56 4.36
CA ALA A 97 7.42 3.67 4.94
C ALA A 97 6.80 2.27 5.03
N PRO A 98 6.64 1.72 6.25
CA PRO A 98 6.05 0.38 6.37
C PRO A 98 4.54 0.42 6.18
N ILE A 99 3.94 -0.74 5.97
CA ILE A 99 2.51 -0.89 5.81
C ILE A 99 2.00 -2.02 6.71
N ARG A 100 0.82 -1.81 7.30
CA ARG A 100 0.17 -2.80 8.16
C ARG A 100 -0.86 -3.57 7.35
N ASP A 101 -0.78 -4.91 7.39
CA ASP A 101 -1.70 -5.77 6.66
C ASP A 101 -2.97 -6.08 7.45
N TRP A 102 -3.84 -6.95 6.86
CA TRP A 102 -5.13 -7.32 7.46
C TRP A 102 -4.98 -8.16 8.74
N ASN A 103 -3.81 -8.75 8.97
CA ASN A 103 -3.53 -9.52 10.19
C ASN A 103 -2.92 -8.66 11.29
N GLY A 104 -2.68 -7.38 11.02
CA GLY A 104 -2.01 -6.50 11.96
C GLY A 104 -0.49 -6.59 11.91
N ASP A 105 0.06 -7.31 10.95
CA ASP A 105 1.51 -7.41 10.77
C ASP A 105 2.03 -6.24 9.94
N TRP A 106 3.26 -5.81 10.23
CA TRP A 106 3.89 -4.68 9.56
C TRP A 106 4.99 -5.16 8.62
N TRP A 107 5.07 -4.52 7.44
CA TRP A 107 5.97 -4.94 6.36
C TRP A 107 6.68 -3.76 5.72
N TRP A 108 7.96 -3.94 5.43
CA TRP A 108 8.68 -3.13 4.46
C TRP A 108 8.39 -3.71 3.08
N LEU A 109 7.93 -2.89 2.14
CA LEU A 109 7.75 -3.31 0.75
C LEU A 109 8.97 -2.88 -0.04
N LEU A 110 9.64 -3.83 -0.69
CA LEU A 110 10.89 -3.57 -1.39
C LEU A 110 10.64 -3.35 -2.88
N ASP A 111 11.62 -2.76 -3.56
CA ASP A 111 11.48 -2.40 -4.97
C ASP A 111 11.59 -3.61 -5.91
N ASP A 112 12.09 -4.75 -5.41
CA ASP A 112 12.14 -6.01 -6.16
C ASP A 112 10.84 -6.82 -6.06
N GLY A 113 9.83 -6.30 -5.37
CA GLY A 113 8.54 -6.97 -5.23
C GLY A 113 8.42 -7.86 -4.00
N THR A 114 9.48 -7.98 -3.20
CA THR A 114 9.43 -8.76 -1.95
C THR A 114 8.97 -7.89 -0.80
N ALA A 115 8.66 -8.52 0.32
CA ALA A 115 8.29 -7.84 1.55
C ALA A 115 9.10 -8.43 2.71
N GLN A 116 9.46 -7.57 3.65
CA GLN A 116 10.22 -7.97 4.83
C GLN A 116 9.47 -7.53 6.08
N ARG A 117 9.27 -8.46 7.01
CA ARG A 117 8.56 -8.17 8.26
C ARG A 117 9.40 -7.22 9.12
N LEU A 118 8.74 -6.23 9.75
CA LEU A 118 9.41 -5.35 10.69
C LEU A 118 9.76 -6.10 11.97
N THR A 119 10.85 -5.69 12.60
CA THR A 119 11.17 -6.09 13.98
C THR A 119 10.25 -5.32 14.94
N GLN A 120 10.14 -5.79 16.17
CA GLN A 120 9.33 -5.13 17.18
C GLN A 120 9.83 -3.69 17.45
N ILE A 121 11.13 -3.49 17.43
CA ILE A 121 11.73 -2.16 17.63
C ILE A 121 11.33 -1.22 16.49
N GLU A 122 11.38 -1.70 15.26
CA GLU A 122 10.98 -0.90 14.10
C GLU A 122 9.51 -0.48 14.16
N ILE A 123 8.64 -1.38 14.63
CA ILE A 123 7.22 -1.08 14.80
C ILE A 123 7.04 0.04 15.84
N ILE A 124 7.74 -0.09 16.97
CA ILE A 124 7.66 0.91 18.05
C ILE A 124 8.15 2.27 17.56
N GLU A 125 9.26 2.30 16.85
CA GLU A 125 9.82 3.54 16.32
C GLU A 125 8.85 4.22 15.35
N TRP A 126 8.26 3.46 14.42
CA TRP A 126 7.29 4.02 13.49
C TRP A 126 6.07 4.61 14.20
N GLN A 127 5.52 3.86 15.17
CA GLN A 127 4.36 4.32 15.92
C GLN A 127 4.67 5.53 16.78
N SER A 128 5.88 5.63 17.33
CA SER A 128 6.32 6.77 18.13
C SER A 128 6.40 8.05 17.28
N ASP A 129 6.94 7.95 16.08
CA ASP A 129 7.01 9.08 15.15
C ASP A 129 5.63 9.66 14.88
N TRP A 130 4.62 8.81 14.72
CA TRP A 130 3.26 9.25 14.49
C TRP A 130 2.63 9.93 15.71
N LYS A 131 2.95 9.45 16.90
CA LYS A 131 2.47 10.08 18.14
C LYS A 131 3.05 11.49 18.31
N GLU A 132 4.30 11.68 17.94
CA GLU A 132 4.95 12.99 18.04
C GLU A 132 4.37 14.01 17.07
N GLN A 133 3.89 13.56 15.92
CA GLN A 133 3.32 14.43 14.90
C GLN A 133 1.85 14.77 15.14
N SER A 134 1.19 14.01 15.97
CA SER A 134 -0.20 14.25 16.30
C SER A 134 -0.33 15.07 17.60
#